data_30fc0b3738344b0d8b55f1cece277dc0
#
_entry.id   30fc0b3738344b0d8b55f1cece277dc0
#
_cell.length_a   1.000
_cell.length_b   1.000
_cell.length_c   1.000
_cell.angle_alpha   90.00
_cell.angle_beta   90.00
_cell.angle_gamma   90.00
#
_symmetry.space_group_name_H-M   'P 1'
#
loop_
_entity.id
_entity.type
_entity.pdbx_description
1 polymer ?
#
loop_
_entity_poly.entity_id
_entity_poly.type
_entity_poly.pdbx_seq_one_letter_code
_entity_poly.pdbx_strand_id
1 'polypeptide(L)'
;LFIRQKIREDFLSAEIGITGCNFAVAETGSVCLVTNEGNARMCTTLPKTHIAVMGMERIAPTFAEVDVLITMLARSAVGARLTGYNTWLTGPREAGHVDGPEEFHLVIVDNGRSEVLASEFRDVLRCIRCGACMNTCPAYRHIGGHGYGSIYPGPIGAVISPLLGGYKDFKDL
;
A
#
# COMPACT_ATOMS: atom_id res chain seq x y z
N LEU A 1 5.35 21.44 16.10
CA LEU A 1 4.74 21.11 17.40
C LEU A 1 3.22 21.20 17.36
N PHE A 2 2.61 22.29 16.88
CA PHE A 2 1.15 22.50 16.86
C PHE A 2 0.38 21.41 16.08
N ILE A 3 0.76 21.14 14.83
CA ILE A 3 0.11 20.11 13.99
C ILE A 3 0.22 18.72 14.65
N ARG A 4 1.38 18.40 15.21
CA ARG A 4 1.61 17.12 15.88
C ARG A 4 0.70 16.91 17.10
N GLN A 5 0.46 17.95 17.88
CA GLN A 5 -0.45 17.89 19.03
C GLN A 5 -1.90 17.70 18.59
N LYS A 6 -2.34 18.44 17.57
CA LYS A 6 -3.69 18.33 17.04
C LYS A 6 -3.98 16.94 16.45
N ILE A 7 -3.09 16.44 15.59
CA ILE A 7 -3.24 15.09 14.99
C ILE A 7 -3.19 13.99 16.06
N ARG A 8 -2.43 14.20 17.15
CA ARG A 8 -2.39 13.25 18.26
C ARG A 8 -3.76 13.06 18.92
N GLU A 9 -4.51 14.11 19.10
CA GLU A 9 -5.87 14.05 19.67
C GLU A 9 -6.81 13.23 18.75
N ASP A 10 -6.73 13.46 17.44
CA ASP A 10 -7.49 12.73 16.44
C ASP A 10 -7.16 11.23 16.48
N PHE A 11 -5.88 10.85 16.56
CA PHE A 11 -5.48 9.44 16.69
C PHE A 11 -5.99 8.79 17.97
N LEU A 12 -5.98 9.51 19.10
CA LEU A 12 -6.41 8.97 20.38
C LEU A 12 -7.94 8.82 20.49
N SER A 13 -8.69 9.61 19.73
CA SER A 13 -10.17 9.60 19.76
C SER A 13 -10.80 8.74 18.63
N ALA A 14 -10.01 8.34 17.63
CA ALA A 14 -10.51 7.55 16.50
C ALA A 14 -10.92 6.14 16.94
N GLU A 15 -12.14 5.74 16.63
CA GLU A 15 -12.64 4.38 16.88
C GLU A 15 -12.30 3.41 15.73
N ILE A 16 -12.13 3.94 14.51
CA ILE A 16 -11.82 3.17 13.31
C ILE A 16 -10.53 3.68 12.70
N GLY A 17 -9.59 2.77 12.46
CA GLY A 17 -8.38 3.01 11.68
C GLY A 17 -8.49 2.40 10.29
N ILE A 18 -8.24 3.19 9.24
CA ILE A 18 -8.21 2.69 7.86
C ILE A 18 -6.80 2.86 7.32
N THR A 19 -6.23 1.79 6.78
CA THR A 19 -4.90 1.82 6.16
C THR A 19 -4.89 1.17 4.78
N GLY A 20 -3.92 1.55 3.97
CA GLY A 20 -3.48 0.70 2.87
C GLY A 20 -2.76 -0.55 3.41
N CYS A 21 -2.43 -1.46 2.50
CA CYS A 21 -1.58 -2.61 2.77
C CYS A 21 -0.54 -2.74 1.66
N ASN A 22 0.73 -2.90 2.03
CA ASN A 22 1.80 -3.04 1.04
C ASN A 22 1.86 -4.46 0.49
N PHE A 23 1.74 -5.46 1.37
CA PHE A 23 1.74 -6.87 1.01
C PHE A 23 0.86 -7.67 1.98
N ALA A 24 0.35 -8.79 1.51
CA ALA A 24 -0.30 -9.79 2.34
C ALA A 24 0.32 -11.18 2.08
N VAL A 25 0.34 -12.01 3.12
CA VAL A 25 0.89 -13.37 3.08
C VAL A 25 -0.27 -14.37 3.07
N ALA A 26 -0.42 -15.11 1.98
CA ALA A 26 -1.56 -16.04 1.83
C ALA A 26 -1.54 -17.18 2.85
N GLU A 27 -0.38 -17.73 3.16
CA GLU A 27 -0.24 -18.86 4.09
C GLU A 27 -0.68 -18.56 5.53
N THR A 28 -0.65 -17.28 5.95
CA THR A 28 -0.96 -16.89 7.34
C THR A 28 -2.10 -15.88 7.46
N GLY A 29 -2.53 -15.26 6.35
CA GLY A 29 -3.45 -14.14 6.37
C GLY A 29 -2.85 -12.84 6.92
N SER A 30 -1.53 -12.80 7.13
CA SER A 30 -0.85 -11.61 7.67
C SER A 30 -0.79 -10.50 6.62
N VAL A 31 -0.96 -9.26 7.06
CA VAL A 31 -0.78 -8.06 6.24
C VAL A 31 0.44 -7.27 6.72
N CYS A 32 1.15 -6.69 5.76
CA CYS A 32 2.35 -5.88 5.99
C CYS A 32 2.11 -4.44 5.60
N LEU A 33 2.40 -3.52 6.52
CA LEU A 33 2.41 -2.07 6.30
C LEU A 33 3.83 -1.55 6.43
N VAL A 34 4.26 -0.83 5.42
CA VAL A 34 5.61 -0.23 5.35
C VAL A 34 5.48 1.28 5.48
N THR A 35 6.09 1.86 6.51
CA THR A 35 6.12 3.31 6.74
C THR A 35 7.46 3.77 7.28
N ASN A 36 7.72 5.08 7.17
CA ASN A 36 8.89 5.72 7.80
C ASN A 36 8.50 6.62 8.98
N GLU A 37 7.24 7.06 9.05
CA GLU A 37 6.74 8.06 10.02
C GLU A 37 6.08 7.43 11.25
N GLY A 38 5.71 6.17 11.20
CA GLY A 38 4.99 5.47 12.27
C GLY A 38 3.48 5.78 12.33
N ASN A 39 2.94 6.58 11.40
CA ASN A 39 1.52 6.92 11.34
C ASN A 39 0.62 5.70 11.16
N ALA A 40 0.97 4.78 10.27
CA ALA A 40 0.22 3.55 10.09
C ALA A 40 0.18 2.71 11.38
N ARG A 41 1.26 2.68 12.17
CA ARG A 41 1.28 1.98 13.46
C ARG A 41 0.23 2.54 14.42
N MET A 42 0.05 3.87 14.45
CA MET A 42 -0.99 4.48 15.28
C MET A 42 -2.41 4.10 14.79
N CYS A 43 -2.63 4.04 13.47
CA CYS A 43 -3.90 3.60 12.90
C CYS A 43 -4.21 2.12 13.16
N THR A 44 -3.21 1.29 13.41
CA THR A 44 -3.38 -0.16 13.63
C THR A 44 -3.39 -0.56 15.09
N THR A 45 -2.97 0.33 16.00
CA THR A 45 -2.76 -0.01 17.41
C THR A 45 -3.81 0.63 18.33
N LEU A 46 -4.22 1.87 18.04
CA LEU A 46 -5.10 2.65 18.92
C LEU A 46 -6.60 2.40 18.69
N PRO A 47 -7.11 2.35 17.43
CA PRO A 47 -8.53 2.16 17.18
C PRO A 47 -9.01 0.76 17.56
N LYS A 48 -10.28 0.66 17.91
CA LYS A 48 -10.94 -0.63 18.20
C LYS A 48 -11.11 -1.47 16.95
N THR A 49 -11.42 -0.82 15.83
CA THR A 49 -11.62 -1.49 14.54
C THR A 49 -10.54 -1.04 13.55
N HIS A 50 -9.85 -1.98 12.90
CA HIS A 50 -8.90 -1.70 11.83
C HIS A 50 -9.36 -2.30 10.50
N ILE A 51 -9.39 -1.46 9.47
CA ILE A 51 -9.73 -1.86 8.09
C ILE A 51 -8.49 -1.67 7.21
N ALA A 52 -7.90 -2.78 6.75
CA ALA A 52 -6.81 -2.76 5.76
C ALA A 52 -7.38 -2.92 4.36
N VAL A 53 -7.00 -2.02 3.43
CA VAL A 53 -7.45 -2.04 2.03
C VAL A 53 -6.27 -2.29 1.11
N MET A 54 -6.36 -3.27 0.22
CA MET A 54 -5.31 -3.57 -0.74
C MET A 54 -5.84 -4.06 -2.08
N GLY A 55 -5.05 -3.87 -3.15
CA GLY A 55 -5.30 -4.55 -4.42
C GLY A 55 -4.92 -6.04 -4.32
N MET A 56 -5.65 -6.90 -5.02
CA MET A 56 -5.41 -8.35 -5.01
C MET A 56 -4.00 -8.74 -5.48
N GLU A 57 -3.35 -7.90 -6.27
CA GLU A 57 -1.99 -8.08 -6.76
C GLU A 57 -0.90 -7.98 -5.67
N ARG A 58 -1.30 -7.68 -4.43
CA ARG A 58 -0.39 -7.54 -3.28
C ARG A 58 -0.24 -8.80 -2.45
N ILE A 59 -0.94 -9.86 -2.82
CA ILE A 59 -0.87 -11.14 -2.13
C ILE A 59 0.37 -11.89 -2.61
N ALA A 60 1.22 -12.28 -1.67
CA ALA A 60 2.32 -13.21 -1.90
C ALA A 60 2.05 -14.53 -1.17
N PRO A 61 2.52 -15.67 -1.68
CA PRO A 61 2.28 -16.98 -1.09
C PRO A 61 2.82 -17.11 0.34
N THR A 62 4.06 -16.69 0.57
CA THR A 62 4.80 -16.95 1.81
C THR A 62 5.49 -15.71 2.37
N PHE A 63 5.90 -15.76 3.65
CA PHE A 63 6.73 -14.70 4.25
C PHE A 63 8.07 -14.52 3.55
N ALA A 64 8.69 -15.59 3.08
CA ALA A 64 9.99 -15.52 2.40
C ALA A 64 9.94 -14.65 1.14
N GLU A 65 8.86 -14.73 0.38
CA GLU A 65 8.66 -13.89 -0.81
C GLU A 65 8.40 -12.43 -0.44
N VAL A 66 7.61 -12.17 0.61
CA VAL A 66 7.37 -10.81 1.07
C VAL A 66 8.64 -10.16 1.62
N ASP A 67 9.53 -10.90 2.29
CA ASP A 67 10.82 -10.38 2.75
C ASP A 67 11.68 -9.88 1.59
N VAL A 68 11.73 -10.62 0.49
CA VAL A 68 12.38 -10.17 -0.75
C VAL A 68 11.73 -8.89 -1.29
N LEU A 69 10.39 -8.84 -1.35
CA LEU A 69 9.66 -7.69 -1.87
C LEU A 69 9.87 -6.42 -1.02
N ILE A 70 9.91 -6.53 0.30
CA ILE A 70 10.19 -5.41 1.22
C ILE A 70 11.62 -4.89 1.01
N THR A 71 12.57 -5.81 0.91
CA THR A 71 13.97 -5.45 0.64
C THR A 71 14.13 -4.73 -0.70
N MET A 72 13.45 -5.22 -1.72
CA MET A 72 13.43 -4.58 -3.05
C MET A 72 12.73 -3.22 -3.02
N LEU A 73 11.63 -3.10 -2.26
CA LEU A 73 10.87 -1.85 -2.16
C LEU A 73 11.75 -0.70 -1.66
N ALA A 74 12.40 -0.86 -0.52
CA ALA A 74 13.26 0.16 0.07
C ALA A 74 14.48 0.49 -0.80
N ARG A 75 15.08 -0.54 -1.36
CA ARG A 75 16.27 -0.41 -2.20
C ARG A 75 15.98 0.31 -3.52
N SER A 76 14.88 -0.05 -4.17
CA SER A 76 14.47 0.55 -5.45
C SER A 76 13.94 1.98 -5.28
N ALA A 77 13.30 2.30 -4.16
CA ALA A 77 12.76 3.62 -3.90
C ALA A 77 13.87 4.66 -3.63
N VAL A 78 14.76 4.38 -2.70
CA VAL A 78 15.71 5.37 -2.15
C VAL A 78 17.13 4.81 -1.89
N GLY A 79 17.45 3.60 -2.33
CA GLY A 79 18.73 2.95 -2.09
C GLY A 79 18.95 2.48 -0.64
N ALA A 80 17.92 2.52 0.20
CA ALA A 80 18.00 2.06 1.58
C ALA A 80 17.97 0.53 1.68
N ARG A 81 18.55 -0.02 2.74
CA ARG A 81 18.50 -1.47 3.00
C ARG A 81 17.13 -1.91 3.49
N LEU A 82 16.52 -1.12 4.37
CA LEU A 82 15.20 -1.35 4.96
C LEU A 82 14.49 -0.01 5.15
N THR A 83 13.17 -0.06 5.33
CA THR A 83 12.34 1.06 5.74
C THR A 83 12.42 1.28 7.26
N GLY A 84 11.89 2.41 7.76
CA GLY A 84 11.88 2.71 9.19
C GLY A 84 11.01 1.74 9.99
N TYR A 85 9.83 1.41 9.48
CA TYR A 85 8.89 0.50 10.14
C TYR A 85 8.28 -0.49 9.14
N ASN A 86 8.29 -1.76 9.52
CA ASN A 86 7.51 -2.83 8.91
C ASN A 86 6.54 -3.36 9.98
N THR A 87 5.26 -3.06 9.84
CA THR A 87 4.24 -3.49 10.80
C THR A 87 3.49 -4.68 10.23
N TRP A 88 3.41 -5.74 11.00
CA TRP A 88 2.71 -6.98 10.65
C TRP A 88 1.49 -7.16 11.52
N LEU A 89 0.36 -7.53 10.90
CA LEU A 89 -0.89 -7.84 11.58
C LEU A 89 -1.44 -9.14 11.00
N THR A 90 -1.78 -10.07 11.89
CA THR A 90 -2.33 -11.38 11.50
C THR A 90 -3.81 -11.50 11.84
N GLY A 91 -4.35 -10.56 12.61
CA GLY A 91 -5.75 -10.56 13.02
C GLY A 91 -6.03 -9.54 14.12
N PRO A 92 -7.20 -9.62 14.75
CA PRO A 92 -7.53 -8.83 15.93
C PRO A 92 -6.64 -9.22 17.12
N ARG A 93 -6.57 -8.35 18.12
CA ARG A 93 -5.83 -8.64 19.36
C ARG A 93 -6.45 -9.82 20.12
N GLU A 94 -5.62 -10.61 20.75
CA GLU A 94 -6.05 -11.68 21.64
C GLU A 94 -6.54 -11.11 22.98
N ALA A 95 -7.37 -11.89 23.68
CA ALA A 95 -7.87 -11.50 25.00
C ALA A 95 -6.71 -11.29 25.99
N GLY A 96 -6.70 -10.12 26.63
CA GLY A 96 -5.66 -9.73 27.59
C GLY A 96 -4.52 -8.89 27.00
N HIS A 97 -4.45 -8.72 25.67
CA HIS A 97 -3.53 -7.78 25.05
C HIS A 97 -4.08 -6.35 25.11
N VAL A 98 -3.20 -5.39 25.38
CA VAL A 98 -3.56 -3.97 25.50
C VAL A 98 -3.61 -3.30 24.14
N ASP A 99 -2.69 -3.64 23.25
CA ASP A 99 -2.49 -3.02 21.95
C ASP A 99 -3.13 -3.83 20.83
N GLY A 100 -3.58 -3.13 19.80
CA GLY A 100 -4.18 -3.70 18.60
C GLY A 100 -5.71 -3.61 18.57
N PRO A 101 -6.31 -3.78 17.39
CA PRO A 101 -7.75 -3.68 17.21
C PRO A 101 -8.50 -4.89 17.80
N GLU A 102 -9.70 -4.65 18.25
CA GLU A 102 -10.65 -5.71 18.65
C GLU A 102 -11.26 -6.41 17.43
N GLU A 103 -11.40 -5.63 16.34
CA GLU A 103 -11.93 -6.11 15.07
C GLU A 103 -10.95 -5.76 13.94
N PHE A 104 -10.65 -6.74 13.09
CA PHE A 104 -9.79 -6.57 11.92
C PHE A 104 -10.50 -6.99 10.65
N HIS A 105 -10.52 -6.10 9.66
CA HIS A 105 -11.13 -6.33 8.36
C HIS A 105 -10.09 -6.14 7.26
N LEU A 106 -9.97 -7.13 6.36
CA LEU A 106 -9.16 -7.03 5.15
C LEU A 106 -10.07 -6.91 3.93
N VAL A 107 -9.98 -5.75 3.26
CA VAL A 107 -10.70 -5.48 2.01
C VAL A 107 -9.76 -5.69 0.83
N ILE A 108 -10.01 -6.72 0.03
CA ILE A 108 -9.26 -7.03 -1.18
C ILE A 108 -10.01 -6.45 -2.38
N VAL A 109 -9.37 -5.52 -3.08
CA VAL A 109 -9.94 -4.80 -4.21
C VAL A 109 -9.48 -5.46 -5.51
N ASP A 110 -10.42 -5.95 -6.28
CA ASP A 110 -10.16 -6.41 -7.65
C ASP A 110 -10.12 -5.21 -8.63
N ASN A 111 -11.21 -4.54 -8.85
CA ASN A 111 -11.33 -3.39 -9.76
C ASN A 111 -10.63 -3.64 -11.11
N GLY A 112 -10.99 -4.73 -11.79
CA GLY A 112 -10.46 -5.12 -13.09
C GLY A 112 -9.09 -5.82 -13.09
N ARG A 113 -8.47 -6.05 -11.91
CA ARG A 113 -7.17 -6.71 -11.80
C ARG A 113 -7.21 -8.16 -12.24
N SER A 114 -8.30 -8.87 -11.97
CA SER A 114 -8.51 -10.24 -12.45
C SER A 114 -8.56 -10.32 -13.98
N GLU A 115 -9.16 -9.32 -14.63
CA GLU A 115 -9.19 -9.23 -16.10
C GLU A 115 -7.78 -8.95 -16.66
N VAL A 116 -7.05 -8.01 -16.04
CA VAL A 116 -5.65 -7.73 -16.40
C VAL A 116 -4.78 -8.95 -16.19
N LEU A 117 -4.98 -9.72 -15.12
CA LEU A 117 -4.24 -10.96 -14.84
C LEU A 117 -4.47 -12.02 -15.94
N ALA A 118 -5.67 -12.10 -16.47
CA ALA A 118 -6.03 -13.01 -17.57
C ALA A 118 -5.55 -12.55 -18.96
N SER A 119 -5.06 -11.31 -19.08
CA SER A 119 -4.64 -10.69 -20.34
C SER A 119 -3.13 -10.84 -20.62
N GLU A 120 -2.71 -10.42 -21.81
CA GLU A 120 -1.29 -10.28 -22.17
C GLU A 120 -0.55 -9.22 -21.34
N PHE A 121 -1.26 -8.30 -20.68
CA PHE A 121 -0.71 -7.23 -19.84
C PHE A 121 -0.50 -7.62 -18.37
N ARG A 122 -0.70 -8.88 -18.00
CA ARG A 122 -0.61 -9.39 -16.62
C ARG A 122 0.66 -8.97 -15.86
N ASP A 123 1.78 -8.80 -16.56
CA ASP A 123 3.05 -8.45 -15.94
C ASP A 123 3.06 -7.05 -15.29
N VAL A 124 2.13 -6.17 -15.66
CA VAL A 124 1.96 -4.86 -15.01
C VAL A 124 1.58 -4.99 -13.54
N LEU A 125 0.90 -6.07 -13.16
CA LEU A 125 0.50 -6.35 -11.78
C LEU A 125 1.67 -6.72 -10.86
N ARG A 126 2.86 -7.03 -11.41
CA ARG A 126 4.08 -7.26 -10.63
C ARG A 126 4.68 -5.96 -10.06
N CYS A 127 4.10 -4.82 -10.36
CA CYS A 127 4.56 -3.54 -9.84
C CYS A 127 4.39 -3.47 -8.31
N ILE A 128 5.50 -3.39 -7.57
CA ILE A 128 5.50 -3.26 -6.10
C ILE A 128 5.33 -1.82 -5.60
N ARG A 129 5.15 -0.86 -6.53
CA ARG A 129 4.97 0.59 -6.26
C ARG A 129 6.15 1.24 -5.54
N CYS A 130 7.36 0.79 -5.80
CA CYS A 130 8.58 1.37 -5.24
C CYS A 130 8.88 2.79 -5.75
N GLY A 131 8.28 3.21 -6.86
CA GLY A 131 8.51 4.54 -7.44
C GLY A 131 9.81 4.69 -8.26
N ALA A 132 10.63 3.65 -8.39
CA ALA A 132 11.91 3.72 -9.09
C ALA A 132 11.80 4.26 -10.54
N CYS A 133 10.75 3.87 -11.25
CA CYS A 133 10.50 4.34 -12.62
C CYS A 133 10.22 5.85 -12.69
N MET A 134 9.67 6.44 -11.63
CA MET A 134 9.42 7.89 -11.55
C MET A 134 10.70 8.69 -11.31
N ASN A 135 11.69 8.11 -10.63
CA ASN A 135 12.96 8.77 -10.35
C ASN A 135 13.73 9.15 -11.63
N THR A 136 13.56 8.39 -12.68
CA THR A 136 14.25 8.60 -13.98
C THR A 136 13.34 9.14 -15.08
N CYS A 137 12.03 9.16 -14.86
CA CYS A 137 11.06 9.60 -15.86
C CYS A 137 11.13 11.11 -16.11
N PRO A 138 11.46 11.57 -17.32
CA PRO A 138 11.55 13.00 -17.62
C PRO A 138 10.17 13.67 -17.54
N ALA A 139 9.09 13.03 -17.96
CA ALA A 139 7.74 13.56 -17.86
C ALA A 139 7.35 13.77 -16.40
N TYR A 140 7.51 12.75 -15.54
CA TYR A 140 7.20 12.86 -14.12
C TYR A 140 8.02 13.97 -13.42
N ARG A 141 9.28 14.14 -13.80
CA ARG A 141 10.14 15.19 -13.24
C ARG A 141 9.67 16.61 -13.56
N HIS A 142 8.97 16.79 -14.68
CA HIS A 142 8.45 18.09 -15.10
C HIS A 142 7.09 18.42 -14.53
N ILE A 143 6.15 17.47 -14.58
CA ILE A 143 4.74 17.73 -14.22
C ILE A 143 4.36 17.26 -12.80
N GLY A 144 5.18 16.39 -12.19
CA GLY A 144 4.88 15.80 -10.89
C GLY A 144 3.68 14.83 -10.93
N GLY A 145 3.39 14.20 -9.79
CA GLY A 145 2.33 13.21 -9.70
C GLY A 145 0.92 13.76 -9.99
N HIS A 146 0.64 14.97 -9.53
CA HIS A 146 -0.66 15.61 -9.73
C HIS A 146 -0.99 15.89 -11.20
N GLY A 147 0.01 16.16 -12.02
CA GLY A 147 -0.18 16.43 -13.45
C GLY A 147 -0.74 15.25 -14.24
N TYR A 148 -0.62 14.03 -13.70
CA TYR A 148 -1.20 12.83 -14.34
C TYR A 148 -2.71 12.69 -14.12
N GLY A 149 -3.32 13.38 -13.17
CA GLY A 149 -4.75 13.25 -12.86
C GLY A 149 -5.16 11.83 -12.42
N SER A 150 -4.19 10.97 -12.09
CA SER A 150 -4.37 9.57 -11.71
C SER A 150 -3.61 9.25 -10.43
N ILE A 151 -4.11 8.24 -9.70
CA ILE A 151 -3.43 7.70 -8.50
C ILE A 151 -2.15 6.92 -8.85
N TYR A 152 -1.97 6.57 -10.10
CA TYR A 152 -0.77 5.90 -10.61
C TYR A 152 -0.04 6.83 -11.58
N PRO A 153 0.92 7.65 -11.12
CA PRO A 153 1.69 8.52 -11.99
C PRO A 153 2.90 7.79 -12.60
N GLY A 154 3.55 8.45 -13.56
CA GLY A 154 4.78 7.99 -14.18
C GLY A 154 4.60 6.81 -15.13
N PRO A 155 5.71 6.15 -15.54
CA PRO A 155 5.67 5.09 -16.54
C PRO A 155 4.72 3.94 -16.22
N ILE A 156 4.64 3.52 -14.96
CA ILE A 156 3.69 2.48 -14.58
C ILE A 156 2.25 2.96 -14.67
N GLY A 157 2.00 4.24 -14.34
CA GLY A 157 0.67 4.84 -14.42
C GLY A 157 0.14 4.91 -15.84
N ALA A 158 0.98 5.24 -16.80
CA ALA A 158 0.62 5.28 -18.23
C ALA A 158 0.15 3.91 -18.76
N VAL A 159 0.57 2.80 -18.14
CA VAL A 159 0.14 1.46 -18.54
C VAL A 159 -1.04 0.97 -17.70
N ILE A 160 -0.96 1.09 -16.35
CA ILE A 160 -1.96 0.48 -15.47
C ILE A 160 -3.27 1.29 -15.39
N SER A 161 -3.22 2.62 -15.48
CA SER A 161 -4.42 3.45 -15.35
C SER A 161 -5.44 3.19 -16.44
N PRO A 162 -5.10 3.13 -17.74
CA PRO A 162 -6.07 2.79 -18.78
C PRO A 162 -6.57 1.34 -18.69
N LEU A 163 -5.75 0.40 -18.18
CA LEU A 163 -6.18 -0.99 -17.99
C LEU A 163 -7.23 -1.14 -16.88
N LEU A 164 -7.12 -0.36 -15.79
CA LEU A 164 -8.05 -0.44 -14.65
C LEU A 164 -9.22 0.54 -14.74
N GLY A 165 -9.05 1.69 -15.36
CA GLY A 165 -10.05 2.76 -15.43
C GLY A 165 -10.67 2.97 -16.80
N GLY A 166 -10.18 2.28 -17.83
CA GLY A 166 -10.66 2.39 -19.21
C GLY A 166 -9.90 3.41 -20.06
N TYR A 167 -9.73 3.08 -21.34
CA TYR A 167 -8.95 3.90 -22.29
C TYR A 167 -9.53 5.28 -22.54
N LYS A 168 -10.83 5.46 -22.42
CA LYS A 168 -11.48 6.74 -22.72
C LYS A 168 -11.07 7.82 -21.73
N ASP A 169 -10.93 7.46 -20.47
CA ASP A 169 -10.65 8.40 -19.38
C ASP A 169 -9.16 8.70 -19.24
N PHE A 170 -8.29 7.83 -19.78
CA PHE A 170 -6.83 7.91 -19.63
C PHE A 170 -6.06 7.95 -20.96
N LYS A 171 -6.69 8.38 -22.05
CA LYS A 171 -6.09 8.42 -23.39
C LYS A 171 -4.90 9.39 -23.51
N ASP A 172 -4.78 10.35 -22.61
CA ASP A 172 -3.77 11.40 -22.61
C ASP A 172 -2.60 11.13 -21.63
N LEU A 173 -2.57 9.93 -20.99
CA LEU A 173 -1.52 9.50 -20.06
C LEU A 173 -0.30 8.94 -20.76
#